data_5df8f43b92c645807821c17e56bbb06e
#
_entry.id   5df8f43b92c645807821c17e56bbb06e
#
_cell.length_a   1.000
_cell.length_b   1.000
_cell.length_c   1.000
_cell.angle_alpha   90.00
_cell.angle_beta   90.00
_cell.angle_gamma   90.00
#
_symmetry.space_group_name_H-M   'P 1'
#
loop_
_entity.id
_entity.type
_entity.pdbx_description
1 polymer ?
#
loop_
_entity_poly.entity_id
_entity_poly.type
_entity_poly.pdbx_seq_one_letter_code
_entity_poly.pdbx_strand_id
1 'polypeptide(L)'
;GTELIRRKLGKDAYAMTINLLLNSEGKKMGKTQSGAVWLDPNKTTPFEFFQYWRNVSDADVLKCIRMLTFLPLEEIDKMESWEGAQLNEAKEILAFELTKLVHGEEEAAKAKEASHALFAGGANNTNMPTVTVTAEDFPNGELDIISVLVKAGLCDSRGDGRRNIQQGGVSVADEKVTDISTKYTLDDFKGEGLIIRRGKKKFAKVVAE
;
A
#
# COMPACT_ATOMS: atom_id res chain seq x y z
N GLY A 1 14.59 -34.26 -4.72
CA GLY A 1 14.40 -34.64 -3.30
C GLY A 1 13.75 -35.99 -3.18
N THR A 2 12.57 -36.22 -3.78
CA THR A 2 11.78 -37.48 -3.65
C THR A 2 12.57 -38.72 -4.03
N GLU A 3 13.26 -38.70 -5.18
CA GLU A 3 14.07 -39.81 -5.68
C GLU A 3 15.27 -40.09 -4.76
N LEU A 4 15.87 -39.08 -4.19
CA LEU A 4 16.97 -39.26 -3.25
C LEU A 4 16.48 -39.90 -1.94
N ILE A 5 15.31 -39.51 -1.44
CA ILE A 5 14.67 -40.11 -0.26
C ILE A 5 14.36 -41.58 -0.53
N ARG A 6 13.76 -41.89 -1.67
CA ARG A 6 13.44 -43.25 -2.06
C ARG A 6 14.71 -44.15 -2.12
N ARG A 7 15.77 -43.66 -2.80
CA ARG A 7 17.01 -44.44 -2.95
C ARG A 7 17.83 -44.62 -1.68
N LYS A 8 17.88 -43.61 -0.83
CA LYS A 8 18.74 -43.61 0.36
C LYS A 8 18.04 -44.09 1.63
N LEU A 9 16.75 -43.83 1.74
CA LEU A 9 15.98 -44.13 2.95
C LEU A 9 14.94 -45.24 2.76
N GLY A 10 14.70 -45.70 1.50
CA GLY A 10 13.66 -46.68 1.18
C GLY A 10 12.24 -46.19 1.53
N LYS A 11 12.02 -44.86 1.64
CA LYS A 11 10.75 -44.27 1.98
C LYS A 11 10.12 -43.57 0.80
N ASP A 12 8.78 -43.53 0.78
CA ASP A 12 8.04 -42.72 -0.16
C ASP A 12 8.06 -41.26 0.26
N ALA A 13 8.11 -40.37 -0.72
CA ALA A 13 8.00 -38.93 -0.55
C ALA A 13 7.30 -38.31 -1.74
N TYR A 14 6.50 -37.29 -1.48
CA TYR A 14 5.70 -36.59 -2.48
C TYR A 14 6.20 -35.16 -2.62
N ALA A 15 6.12 -34.61 -3.83
CA ALA A 15 6.50 -33.24 -4.10
C ALA A 15 5.35 -32.49 -4.77
N MET A 16 5.13 -31.28 -4.34
CA MET A 16 4.19 -30.35 -4.96
C MET A 16 4.93 -29.09 -5.34
N THR A 17 4.62 -28.55 -6.49
CA THR A 17 5.15 -27.26 -6.97
C THR A 17 3.99 -26.34 -7.33
N ILE A 18 4.18 -25.06 -7.09
CA ILE A 18 3.23 -24.01 -7.45
C ILE A 18 3.88 -23.17 -8.56
N ASN A 19 3.09 -22.80 -9.58
CA ASN A 19 3.56 -21.93 -10.64
C ASN A 19 3.99 -20.58 -10.08
N LEU A 20 5.03 -20.02 -10.71
CA LEU A 20 5.54 -18.72 -10.33
C LEU A 20 4.47 -17.63 -10.55
N LEU A 21 4.20 -16.81 -9.53
CA LEU A 21 3.31 -15.68 -9.64
C LEU A 21 4.00 -14.57 -10.46
N LEU A 22 3.53 -14.39 -11.68
CA LEU A 22 3.98 -13.35 -12.59
C LEU A 22 2.85 -12.32 -12.74
N ASN A 23 3.20 -11.06 -12.94
CA ASN A 23 2.24 -10.05 -13.36
C ASN A 23 1.91 -10.20 -14.86
N SER A 24 0.96 -9.41 -15.37
CA SER A 24 0.54 -9.39 -16.79
C SER A 24 1.67 -9.07 -17.77
N GLU A 25 2.76 -8.45 -17.30
CA GLU A 25 3.97 -8.18 -18.09
C GLU A 25 4.99 -9.35 -18.07
N GLY A 26 4.67 -10.45 -17.41
CA GLY A 26 5.58 -11.60 -17.26
C GLY A 26 6.69 -11.41 -16.22
N LYS A 27 6.63 -10.36 -15.38
CA LYS A 27 7.61 -10.11 -14.32
C LYS A 27 7.16 -10.75 -13.01
N LYS A 28 8.13 -11.21 -12.19
CA LYS A 28 7.85 -11.75 -10.85
C LYS A 28 7.17 -10.69 -9.98
N MET A 29 6.05 -11.05 -9.37
CA MET A 29 5.41 -10.22 -8.34
C MET A 29 6.21 -10.27 -7.04
N GLY A 30 6.12 -9.20 -6.24
CA GLY A 30 6.79 -9.07 -4.94
C GLY A 30 8.23 -8.54 -4.99
N LYS A 31 8.83 -8.39 -6.20
CA LYS A 31 10.11 -7.70 -6.40
C LYS A 31 9.88 -6.50 -7.33
N THR A 32 9.48 -5.38 -6.77
CA THR A 32 9.31 -4.14 -7.53
C THR A 32 10.56 -3.28 -7.44
N GLN A 33 10.78 -2.41 -8.42
CA GLN A 33 11.84 -1.38 -8.36
C GLN A 33 11.66 -0.42 -7.17
N SER A 34 10.44 -0.35 -6.61
CA SER A 34 10.07 0.46 -5.45
C SER A 34 10.17 -0.27 -4.11
N GLY A 35 10.74 -1.47 -4.06
CA GLY A 35 10.90 -2.28 -2.85
C GLY A 35 10.00 -3.51 -2.80
N ALA A 36 10.32 -4.43 -1.90
CA ALA A 36 9.52 -5.63 -1.64
C ALA A 36 8.37 -5.30 -0.69
N VAL A 37 7.21 -5.94 -0.88
CA VAL A 37 6.15 -5.95 0.13
C VAL A 37 6.46 -7.06 1.13
N TRP A 38 6.62 -6.67 2.39
CA TRP A 38 6.98 -7.57 3.47
C TRP A 38 5.74 -8.06 4.21
N LEU A 39 5.80 -9.29 4.73
CA LEU A 39 4.79 -9.82 5.64
C LEU A 39 4.98 -9.30 7.08
N ASP A 40 6.18 -8.83 7.40
CA ASP A 40 6.52 -8.23 8.69
C ASP A 40 5.88 -6.82 8.80
N PRO A 41 4.97 -6.59 9.77
CA PRO A 41 4.26 -5.32 9.92
C PRO A 41 5.18 -4.14 10.29
N ASN A 42 6.40 -4.42 10.78
CA ASN A 42 7.40 -3.38 11.05
C ASN A 42 8.11 -2.88 9.79
N LYS A 43 7.99 -3.61 8.68
CA LYS A 43 8.61 -3.24 7.38
C LYS A 43 7.59 -2.79 6.34
N THR A 44 6.39 -3.36 6.37
CA THR A 44 5.24 -2.98 5.56
C THR A 44 4.04 -3.04 6.48
N THR A 45 3.46 -1.89 6.79
CA THR A 45 2.29 -1.83 7.68
C THR A 45 1.10 -2.57 7.07
N PRO A 46 0.13 -3.07 7.86
CA PRO A 46 -1.08 -3.70 7.34
C PRO A 46 -1.83 -2.84 6.33
N PHE A 47 -1.84 -1.51 6.54
CA PHE A 47 -2.44 -0.57 5.61
C PHE A 47 -1.69 -0.50 4.27
N GLU A 48 -0.36 -0.39 4.28
CA GLU A 48 0.45 -0.41 3.05
C GLU A 48 0.34 -1.74 2.32
N PHE A 49 0.28 -2.85 3.06
CA PHE A 49 0.07 -4.19 2.53
C PHE A 49 -1.29 -4.28 1.83
N PHE A 50 -2.35 -3.79 2.46
CA PHE A 50 -3.69 -3.70 1.87
C PHE A 50 -3.68 -2.85 0.60
N GLN A 51 -3.07 -1.66 0.64
CA GLN A 51 -2.99 -0.76 -0.51
C GLN A 51 -2.21 -1.37 -1.68
N TYR A 52 -1.16 -2.14 -1.40
CA TYR A 52 -0.42 -2.83 -2.45
C TYR A 52 -1.32 -3.77 -3.24
N TRP A 53 -2.09 -4.62 -2.57
CA TRP A 53 -2.98 -5.59 -3.20
C TRP A 53 -4.21 -4.93 -3.85
N ARG A 54 -4.72 -3.85 -3.26
CA ARG A 54 -5.79 -3.06 -3.86
C ARG A 54 -5.38 -2.34 -5.14
N ASN A 55 -4.09 -2.14 -5.36
CA ASN A 55 -3.54 -1.45 -6.54
C ASN A 55 -2.95 -2.41 -7.59
N VAL A 56 -3.23 -3.71 -7.55
CA VAL A 56 -2.85 -4.63 -8.63
C VAL A 56 -3.58 -4.27 -9.91
N SER A 57 -3.02 -4.68 -11.06
CA SER A 57 -3.66 -4.44 -12.35
C SER A 57 -4.97 -5.23 -12.49
N ASP A 58 -5.90 -4.72 -13.30
CA ASP A 58 -7.16 -5.41 -13.60
C ASP A 58 -6.90 -6.80 -14.20
N ALA A 59 -5.86 -6.92 -15.04
CA ALA A 59 -5.47 -8.18 -15.66
C ALA A 59 -4.90 -9.22 -14.68
N ASP A 60 -4.47 -8.80 -13.49
CA ASP A 60 -3.82 -9.69 -12.51
C ASP A 60 -4.72 -10.07 -11.34
N VAL A 61 -5.78 -9.30 -11.06
CA VAL A 61 -6.55 -9.42 -9.81
C VAL A 61 -7.16 -10.81 -9.63
N LEU A 62 -7.85 -11.34 -10.64
CA LEU A 62 -8.52 -12.64 -10.54
C LEU A 62 -7.53 -13.79 -10.42
N LYS A 63 -6.40 -13.70 -11.14
CA LYS A 63 -5.29 -14.65 -11.00
C LYS A 63 -4.73 -14.64 -9.57
N CYS A 64 -4.55 -13.45 -9.00
CA CYS A 64 -4.07 -13.32 -7.61
C CYS A 64 -5.09 -13.88 -6.61
N ILE A 65 -6.38 -13.59 -6.78
CA ILE A 65 -7.44 -14.17 -5.93
C ILE A 65 -7.38 -15.69 -5.97
N ARG A 66 -7.36 -16.29 -7.17
CA ARG A 66 -7.34 -17.74 -7.35
C ARG A 66 -6.09 -18.42 -6.79
N MET A 67 -4.95 -17.76 -6.84
CA MET A 67 -3.68 -18.34 -6.38
C MET A 67 -3.36 -18.10 -4.90
N LEU A 68 -3.85 -17.02 -4.31
CA LEU A 68 -3.36 -16.52 -3.02
C LEU A 68 -4.43 -16.50 -1.93
N THR A 69 -5.71 -16.67 -2.26
CA THR A 69 -6.80 -16.69 -1.28
C THR A 69 -7.35 -18.09 -1.08
N PHE A 70 -8.13 -18.27 -0.02
CA PHE A 70 -8.88 -19.50 0.28
C PHE A 70 -10.37 -19.33 0.01
N LEU A 71 -10.75 -18.37 -0.82
CA LEU A 71 -12.14 -18.20 -1.24
C LEU A 71 -12.63 -19.44 -2.03
N PRO A 72 -13.91 -19.83 -1.87
CA PRO A 72 -14.50 -20.89 -2.67
C PRO A 72 -14.36 -20.62 -4.17
N LEU A 73 -13.99 -21.64 -4.94
CA LEU A 73 -13.83 -21.49 -6.40
C LEU A 73 -15.09 -20.97 -7.07
N GLU A 74 -16.26 -21.39 -6.59
CA GLU A 74 -17.57 -20.95 -7.10
C GLU A 74 -17.79 -19.42 -6.95
N GLU A 75 -17.21 -18.81 -5.92
CA GLU A 75 -17.24 -17.36 -5.74
C GLU A 75 -16.27 -16.66 -6.71
N ILE A 76 -15.08 -17.24 -6.87
CA ILE A 76 -14.07 -16.71 -7.80
C ILE A 76 -14.58 -16.81 -9.24
N ASP A 77 -15.21 -17.91 -9.61
CA ASP A 77 -15.75 -18.14 -10.96
C ASP A 77 -16.84 -17.12 -11.33
N LYS A 78 -17.64 -16.67 -10.34
CA LYS A 78 -18.61 -15.57 -10.55
C LYS A 78 -17.92 -14.25 -10.89
N MET A 79 -16.73 -14.01 -10.36
CA MET A 79 -15.95 -12.80 -10.63
C MET A 79 -15.31 -12.79 -12.02
N GLU A 80 -15.20 -13.93 -12.72
CA GLU A 80 -14.60 -14.00 -14.05
C GLU A 80 -15.33 -13.16 -15.11
N SER A 81 -16.62 -12.89 -14.89
CA SER A 81 -17.44 -12.02 -15.74
C SER A 81 -17.39 -10.54 -15.34
N TRP A 82 -16.65 -10.18 -14.30
CA TRP A 82 -16.58 -8.83 -13.79
C TRP A 82 -15.72 -7.93 -14.67
N GLU A 83 -16.22 -6.73 -14.95
CA GLU A 83 -15.54 -5.71 -15.76
C GLU A 83 -15.64 -4.33 -15.11
N GLY A 84 -14.75 -3.43 -15.51
CA GLY A 84 -14.77 -2.02 -15.10
C GLY A 84 -14.80 -1.83 -13.59
N ALA A 85 -15.86 -1.22 -13.07
CA ALA A 85 -15.98 -0.90 -11.63
C ALA A 85 -16.00 -2.15 -10.73
N GLN A 86 -16.51 -3.29 -11.20
CA GLN A 86 -16.55 -4.54 -10.44
C GLN A 86 -15.14 -5.09 -10.16
N LEU A 87 -14.17 -4.85 -11.04
CA LEU A 87 -12.79 -5.23 -10.78
C LEU A 87 -12.18 -4.46 -9.59
N ASN A 88 -12.68 -3.26 -9.27
CA ASN A 88 -12.26 -2.56 -8.06
C ASN A 88 -12.77 -3.26 -6.80
N GLU A 89 -13.95 -3.86 -6.84
CA GLU A 89 -14.48 -4.71 -5.76
C GLU A 89 -13.62 -5.98 -5.62
N ALA A 90 -13.29 -6.65 -6.73
CA ALA A 90 -12.39 -7.80 -6.72
C ALA A 90 -11.02 -7.47 -6.10
N LYS A 91 -10.46 -6.29 -6.40
CA LYS A 91 -9.20 -5.82 -5.79
C LYS A 91 -9.34 -5.58 -4.29
N GLU A 92 -10.49 -5.08 -3.85
CA GLU A 92 -10.75 -4.88 -2.44
C GLU A 92 -10.90 -6.21 -1.69
N ILE A 93 -11.60 -7.17 -2.29
CA ILE A 93 -11.71 -8.55 -1.77
C ILE A 93 -10.32 -9.17 -1.65
N LEU A 94 -9.50 -9.09 -2.70
CA LEU A 94 -8.13 -9.60 -2.68
C LEU A 94 -7.31 -8.97 -1.55
N ALA A 95 -7.34 -7.65 -1.44
CA ALA A 95 -6.59 -6.91 -0.43
C ALA A 95 -7.04 -7.28 0.99
N PHE A 96 -8.35 -7.40 1.20
CA PHE A 96 -8.91 -7.78 2.50
C PHE A 96 -8.52 -9.20 2.88
N GLU A 97 -8.73 -10.18 2.00
CA GLU A 97 -8.43 -11.59 2.28
C GLU A 97 -6.94 -11.82 2.56
N LEU A 98 -6.04 -11.19 1.80
CA LEU A 98 -4.61 -11.32 2.03
C LEU A 98 -4.16 -10.60 3.30
N THR A 99 -4.70 -9.42 3.60
CA THR A 99 -4.38 -8.72 4.85
C THR A 99 -4.91 -9.48 6.05
N LYS A 100 -6.11 -10.04 5.97
CA LYS A 100 -6.68 -10.92 6.99
C LYS A 100 -5.83 -12.16 7.23
N LEU A 101 -5.35 -12.79 6.17
CA LEU A 101 -4.51 -13.99 6.24
C LEU A 101 -3.17 -13.71 6.94
N VAL A 102 -2.56 -12.56 6.69
CA VAL A 102 -1.21 -12.22 7.17
C VAL A 102 -1.21 -11.49 8.50
N HIS A 103 -2.14 -10.54 8.68
CA HIS A 103 -2.15 -9.61 9.81
C HIS A 103 -3.36 -9.76 10.73
N GLY A 104 -4.31 -10.63 10.37
CA GLY A 104 -5.54 -10.84 11.12
C GLY A 104 -6.71 -9.98 10.65
N GLU A 105 -7.91 -10.39 11.05
CA GLU A 105 -9.17 -9.79 10.57
C GLU A 105 -9.35 -8.34 11.04
N GLU A 106 -8.93 -8.04 12.28
CA GLU A 106 -9.03 -6.70 12.85
C GLU A 106 -8.20 -5.68 12.06
N GLU A 107 -6.94 -6.03 11.75
CA GLU A 107 -6.05 -5.17 10.97
C GLU A 107 -6.52 -5.02 9.51
N ALA A 108 -7.10 -6.08 8.93
CA ALA A 108 -7.70 -6.01 7.60
C ALA A 108 -8.92 -5.07 7.57
N ALA A 109 -9.78 -5.12 8.59
CA ALA A 109 -10.93 -4.23 8.72
C ALA A 109 -10.51 -2.77 8.87
N LYS A 110 -9.53 -2.49 9.75
CA LYS A 110 -8.95 -1.15 9.91
C LYS A 110 -8.33 -0.63 8.62
N ALA A 111 -7.58 -1.46 7.91
CA ALA A 111 -6.94 -1.08 6.64
C ALA A 111 -7.98 -0.79 5.54
N LYS A 112 -9.07 -1.56 5.49
CA LYS A 112 -10.18 -1.34 4.56
C LYS A 112 -10.90 -0.03 4.87
N GLU A 113 -11.25 0.22 6.12
CA GLU A 113 -11.90 1.46 6.56
C GLU A 113 -11.03 2.68 6.24
N ALA A 114 -9.73 2.62 6.59
CA ALA A 114 -8.77 3.66 6.26
C ALA A 114 -8.66 3.91 4.74
N SER A 115 -8.70 2.83 3.94
CA SER A 115 -8.71 2.93 2.48
C SER A 115 -9.97 3.64 1.96
N HIS A 116 -11.15 3.30 2.48
CA HIS A 116 -12.41 3.95 2.09
C HIS A 116 -12.44 5.43 2.47
N ALA A 117 -11.98 5.77 3.67
CA ALA A 117 -11.92 7.16 4.12
C ALA A 117 -11.02 8.05 3.25
N LEU A 118 -9.95 7.48 2.67
CA LEU A 118 -9.10 8.20 1.69
C LEU A 118 -9.85 8.61 0.41
N PHE A 119 -10.83 7.81 0.00
CA PHE A 119 -11.60 8.07 -1.23
C PHE A 119 -12.89 8.86 -0.98
N ALA A 120 -13.39 8.87 0.25
CA ALA A 120 -14.61 9.58 0.64
C ALA A 120 -14.36 11.05 1.04
N GLY A 121 -13.10 11.53 1.02
CA GLY A 121 -12.76 12.91 1.44
C GLY A 121 -12.98 13.16 2.94
N GLY A 122 -13.09 12.11 3.74
CA GLY A 122 -13.37 12.20 5.18
C GLY A 122 -12.09 12.08 6.03
N ALA A 123 -11.93 13.00 6.95
CA ALA A 123 -10.72 13.25 7.74
C ALA A 123 -10.47 12.29 8.93
N ASN A 124 -11.16 11.15 9.03
CA ASN A 124 -11.04 10.23 10.19
C ASN A 124 -10.25 8.96 9.81
N ASN A 125 -8.93 9.07 9.66
CA ASN A 125 -8.05 7.94 9.41
C ASN A 125 -7.10 7.67 10.58
N THR A 126 -7.58 6.95 11.59
CA THR A 126 -6.77 6.51 12.77
C THR A 126 -5.70 5.47 12.42
N ASN A 127 -5.75 4.85 11.26
CA ASN A 127 -4.87 3.73 10.86
C ASN A 127 -3.91 4.05 9.69
N MET A 128 -3.81 5.31 9.29
CA MET A 128 -2.82 5.76 8.30
C MET A 128 -1.45 5.96 8.97
N PRO A 129 -0.32 5.68 8.30
CA PRO A 129 0.98 6.09 8.82
C PRO A 129 0.94 7.55 9.22
N THR A 130 1.05 7.80 10.53
CA THR A 130 0.95 9.15 11.09
C THR A 130 2.34 9.59 11.55
N VAL A 131 2.74 10.77 11.14
CA VAL A 131 4.00 11.39 11.52
C VAL A 131 3.71 12.68 12.27
N THR A 132 4.33 12.83 13.41
CA THR A 132 4.19 14.03 14.24
C THR A 132 5.26 15.06 13.87
N VAL A 133 4.83 16.31 13.72
CA VAL A 133 5.68 17.48 13.60
C VAL A 133 5.59 18.34 14.87
N THR A 134 6.72 18.86 15.30
CA THR A 134 6.83 19.72 16.49
C THR A 134 7.33 21.10 16.10
N ALA A 135 7.26 22.07 16.99
CA ALA A 135 7.75 23.43 16.74
C ALA A 135 9.22 23.46 16.29
N GLU A 136 10.03 22.49 16.69
CA GLU A 136 11.45 22.37 16.31
C GLU A 136 11.63 22.09 14.81
N ASP A 137 10.64 21.50 14.15
CA ASP A 137 10.68 21.21 12.72
C ASP A 137 10.45 22.43 11.83
N PHE A 138 10.05 23.55 12.42
CA PHE A 138 9.68 24.78 11.73
C PHE A 138 10.70 25.89 11.95
N PRO A 139 11.89 25.81 11.32
CA PRO A 139 12.84 26.91 11.39
C PRO A 139 12.22 28.17 10.78
N ASN A 140 12.18 29.26 11.57
CA ASN A 140 11.48 30.51 11.23
C ASN A 140 9.93 30.41 11.15
N GLY A 141 9.33 29.40 11.80
CA GLY A 141 7.87 29.22 11.85
C GLY A 141 7.26 28.56 10.62
N GLU A 142 8.06 28.16 9.64
CA GLU A 142 7.60 27.56 8.39
C GLU A 142 8.37 26.27 8.06
N LEU A 143 7.69 25.29 7.47
CA LEU A 143 8.27 24.05 6.95
C LEU A 143 7.93 23.90 5.46
N ASP A 144 8.94 23.75 4.61
CA ASP A 144 8.70 23.55 3.17
C ASP A 144 8.15 22.15 2.88
N ILE A 145 7.34 22.04 1.83
CA ILE A 145 6.68 20.79 1.42
C ILE A 145 7.67 19.64 1.18
N ILE A 146 8.88 19.93 0.72
CA ILE A 146 9.90 18.89 0.48
C ILE A 146 10.36 18.28 1.81
N SER A 147 10.56 19.12 2.83
CA SER A 147 10.89 18.67 4.19
C SER A 147 9.76 17.86 4.81
N VAL A 148 8.50 18.27 4.60
CA VAL A 148 7.33 17.51 5.03
C VAL A 148 7.31 16.13 4.38
N LEU A 149 7.55 16.02 3.06
CA LEU A 149 7.59 14.74 2.33
C LEU A 149 8.69 13.80 2.83
N VAL A 150 9.86 14.32 3.14
CA VAL A 150 10.98 13.54 3.68
C VAL A 150 10.67 13.07 5.10
N LYS A 151 10.18 13.96 5.97
CA LYS A 151 9.82 13.62 7.34
C LYS A 151 8.68 12.62 7.42
N ALA A 152 7.70 12.74 6.53
CA ALA A 152 6.59 11.79 6.40
C ALA A 152 7.01 10.43 5.80
N GLY A 153 8.29 10.22 5.46
CA GLY A 153 8.76 8.98 4.85
C GLY A 153 8.24 8.74 3.43
N LEU A 154 7.63 9.75 2.84
CA LEU A 154 7.09 9.68 1.49
C LEU A 154 8.17 9.82 0.41
N CYS A 155 9.29 10.45 0.73
CA CYS A 155 10.43 10.63 -0.15
C CYS A 155 11.73 10.31 0.61
N ASP A 156 12.67 9.65 -0.08
CA ASP A 156 13.95 9.24 0.51
C ASP A 156 14.97 10.40 0.62
N SER A 157 14.73 11.48 -0.13
CA SER A 157 15.59 12.66 -0.13
C SER A 157 14.86 13.90 -0.63
N ARG A 158 15.45 15.08 -0.32
CA ARG A 158 14.95 16.37 -0.84
C ARG A 158 14.93 16.42 -2.38
N GLY A 159 15.90 15.79 -3.04
CA GLY A 159 15.96 15.70 -4.50
C GLY A 159 14.81 14.85 -5.08
N ASP A 160 14.47 13.75 -4.40
CA ASP A 160 13.32 12.91 -4.76
C ASP A 160 12.00 13.67 -4.56
N GLY A 161 11.83 14.36 -3.44
CA GLY A 161 10.67 15.22 -3.16
C GLY A 161 10.46 16.27 -4.26
N ARG A 162 11.50 16.99 -4.63
CA ARG A 162 11.45 18.01 -5.69
C ARG A 162 10.97 17.44 -7.03
N ARG A 163 11.55 16.30 -7.45
CA ARG A 163 11.14 15.63 -8.70
C ARG A 163 9.68 15.21 -8.68
N ASN A 164 9.21 14.64 -7.57
CA ASN A 164 7.82 14.20 -7.46
C ASN A 164 6.82 15.37 -7.51
N ILE A 165 7.14 16.51 -6.89
CA ILE A 165 6.30 17.73 -6.98
C ILE A 165 6.26 18.23 -8.41
N GLN A 166 7.41 18.38 -9.08
CA GLN A 166 7.50 18.86 -10.47
C GLN A 166 6.75 17.95 -11.47
N GLN A 167 6.71 16.65 -11.21
CA GLN A 167 5.94 15.68 -12.00
C GLN A 167 4.45 15.67 -11.66
N GLY A 168 3.99 16.51 -10.73
CA GLY A 168 2.59 16.55 -10.28
C GLY A 168 2.17 15.29 -9.52
N GLY A 169 3.12 14.58 -8.93
CA GLY A 169 2.91 13.34 -8.17
C GLY A 169 2.60 13.56 -6.68
N VAL A 170 2.47 14.79 -6.22
CA VAL A 170 2.21 15.10 -4.80
C VAL A 170 0.88 15.85 -4.66
N SER A 171 0.09 15.45 -3.66
CA SER A 171 -1.08 16.21 -3.21
C SER A 171 -1.12 16.30 -1.70
N VAL A 172 -1.67 17.41 -1.19
CA VAL A 172 -1.91 17.67 0.24
C VAL A 172 -3.39 18.03 0.39
N ALA A 173 -4.10 17.36 1.28
CA ALA A 173 -5.55 17.51 1.46
C ALA A 173 -6.32 17.46 0.13
N ASP A 174 -5.96 16.49 -0.73
CA ASP A 174 -6.51 16.26 -2.09
C ASP A 174 -6.19 17.35 -3.14
N GLU A 175 -5.54 18.44 -2.76
CA GLU A 175 -5.07 19.46 -3.69
C GLU A 175 -3.66 19.12 -4.22
N LYS A 176 -3.49 19.23 -5.55
CA LYS A 176 -2.18 19.01 -6.19
C LYS A 176 -1.21 20.11 -5.80
N VAL A 177 -0.05 19.73 -5.30
CA VAL A 177 1.06 20.65 -5.05
C VAL A 177 2.00 20.60 -6.24
N THR A 178 2.13 21.72 -6.95
CA THR A 178 3.01 21.89 -8.11
C THR A 178 4.17 22.85 -7.85
N ASP A 179 4.07 23.66 -6.80
CA ASP A 179 5.11 24.58 -6.40
C ASP A 179 5.99 23.98 -5.30
N ILE A 180 7.28 23.86 -5.60
CA ILE A 180 8.30 23.37 -4.67
C ILE A 180 8.59 24.35 -3.51
N SER A 181 8.16 25.59 -3.63
CA SER A 181 8.31 26.63 -2.60
C SER A 181 7.14 26.68 -1.62
N THR A 182 6.13 25.84 -1.80
CA THR A 182 4.98 25.75 -0.87
C THR A 182 5.47 25.49 0.55
N LYS A 183 4.98 26.28 1.48
CA LYS A 183 5.33 26.22 2.90
C LYS A 183 4.08 26.04 3.74
N TYR A 184 4.27 25.44 4.90
CA TYR A 184 3.25 25.18 5.90
C TYR A 184 3.73 25.72 7.25
N THR A 185 2.79 26.13 8.06
CA THR A 185 3.01 26.51 9.47
C THR A 185 2.61 25.35 10.38
N LEU A 186 3.01 25.38 11.63
CA LEU A 186 2.59 24.38 12.62
C LEU A 186 1.06 24.31 12.75
N ASP A 187 0.38 25.45 12.57
CA ASP A 187 -1.08 25.54 12.70
C ASP A 187 -1.81 24.75 11.61
N ASP A 188 -1.22 24.58 10.42
CA ASP A 188 -1.80 23.81 9.32
C ASP A 188 -1.90 22.31 9.66
N PHE A 189 -1.09 21.83 10.60
CA PHE A 189 -1.06 20.43 11.02
C PHE A 189 -1.81 20.17 12.34
N LYS A 190 -2.43 21.19 12.94
CA LYS A 190 -3.22 21.05 14.17
C LYS A 190 -4.58 20.37 13.90
N GLY A 191 -5.20 19.85 14.95
CA GLY A 191 -6.49 19.17 14.87
C GLY A 191 -6.40 17.83 14.16
N GLU A 192 -7.06 17.69 13.01
CA GLU A 192 -7.05 16.45 12.25
C GLU A 192 -5.75 16.21 11.47
N GLY A 193 -4.87 17.19 11.35
CA GLY A 193 -3.66 17.14 10.54
C GLY A 193 -3.92 17.15 9.03
N LEU A 194 -2.86 16.98 8.26
CA LEU A 194 -2.93 16.96 6.79
C LEU A 194 -2.58 15.60 6.24
N ILE A 195 -3.38 15.13 5.27
CA ILE A 195 -3.10 13.92 4.50
C ILE A 195 -2.25 14.31 3.30
N ILE A 196 -1.08 13.68 3.18
CA ILE A 196 -0.14 13.91 2.10
C ILE A 196 -0.05 12.64 1.27
N ARG A 197 -0.14 12.80 -0.06
CA ARG A 197 -0.04 11.70 -1.02
C ARG A 197 1.17 11.86 -1.92
N ARG A 198 1.86 10.76 -2.20
CA ARG A 198 2.85 10.64 -3.26
C ARG A 198 2.42 9.56 -4.26
N GLY A 199 2.01 9.98 -5.44
CA GLY A 199 1.46 9.10 -6.46
C GLY A 199 0.16 8.44 -6.01
N LYS A 200 -0.10 7.21 -6.49
CA LYS A 200 -1.33 6.45 -6.19
C LYS A 200 -1.19 5.51 -4.99
N LYS A 201 0.02 5.34 -4.42
CA LYS A 201 0.33 4.22 -3.52
C LYS A 201 0.90 4.61 -2.16
N LYS A 202 1.43 5.81 -2.00
CA LYS A 202 2.05 6.26 -0.75
C LYS A 202 1.25 7.40 -0.14
N PHE A 203 0.92 7.24 1.13
CA PHE A 203 0.12 8.20 1.91
C PHE A 203 0.72 8.33 3.31
N ALA A 204 0.62 9.50 3.89
CA ALA A 204 0.92 9.73 5.30
C ALA A 204 0.02 10.82 5.85
N LYS A 205 -0.37 10.69 7.09
CA LYS A 205 -1.01 11.75 7.88
C LYS A 205 0.07 12.48 8.66
N VAL A 206 0.11 13.79 8.56
CA VAL A 206 1.03 14.63 9.35
C VAL A 206 0.20 15.44 10.34
N VAL A 207 0.55 15.35 11.61
CA VAL A 207 -0.15 16.04 12.73
C VAL A 207 0.84 16.85 13.53
N ALA A 208 0.40 17.97 14.10
CA ALA A 208 1.17 18.76 15.05
C ALA A 208 0.97 18.22 16.48
N GLU A 209 2.08 18.16 17.23
CA GLU A 209 2.09 17.90 18.67
C GLU A 209 2.29 19.22 19.45
#